data_4b727afa632f58aa5bd263c78434b220
#
_entry.id   4b727afa632f58aa5bd263c78434b220
#
_cell.length_a   1.000
_cell.length_b   1.000
_cell.length_c   1.000
_cell.angle_alpha   90.00
_cell.angle_beta   90.00
_cell.angle_gamma   90.00
#
_symmetry.space_group_name_H-M   'P 1'
#
loop_
_entity.id
_entity.type
_entity.pdbx_description
1 polymer ?
#
loop_
_entity_poly.entity_id
_entity_poly.type
_entity_poly.pdbx_seq_one_letter_code
_entity_poly.pdbx_strand_id
1 'polypeptide(L)'
;MWKGIKALFGMGEEADPPEVVEAKRRMAIDAAEPRKRYVWCVLAISTSERVDPGYLPEFASKAIREWYGMKSREKLLENIAYYIGGTGSTPGYDAFRAAFMARAGFGAGMLSEDESWDAAFRVVRNLKRSYPSWDHYANGYLDGHLAFRKKQGDSDDALQRYRRNILERQRIIASTVWPQTPYEMPV
;
A
#
# COMPACT_ATOMS: atom_id res chain seq x y z
N MET A 1 -15.99 7.02 -13.96
CA MET A 1 -15.77 7.14 -12.49
C MET A 1 -14.41 7.77 -12.13
N TRP A 2 -13.38 7.69 -12.96
CA TRP A 2 -12.06 8.33 -12.79
C TRP A 2 -12.03 9.85 -12.97
N LYS A 3 -12.92 10.42 -13.80
CA LYS A 3 -12.98 11.86 -14.09
C LYS A 3 -13.18 12.75 -12.84
N GLY A 4 -13.90 12.26 -11.82
CA GLY A 4 -14.16 13.02 -10.60
C GLY A 4 -12.96 13.19 -9.66
N ILE A 5 -11.98 12.27 -9.70
CA ILE A 5 -10.82 12.29 -8.81
C ILE A 5 -9.74 13.25 -9.36
N LYS A 6 -9.55 13.31 -10.68
CA LYS A 6 -8.63 14.27 -11.32
C LYS A 6 -9.06 15.72 -11.09
N ALA A 7 -10.37 15.99 -11.08
CA ALA A 7 -10.90 17.33 -10.81
C ALA A 7 -10.64 17.80 -9.37
N LEU A 8 -10.59 16.90 -8.39
CA LEU A 8 -10.31 17.23 -6.98
C LEU A 8 -8.85 17.63 -6.73
N PHE A 9 -7.92 17.26 -7.62
CA PHE A 9 -6.48 17.55 -7.47
C PHE A 9 -5.94 18.55 -8.51
N GLY A 10 -6.81 19.18 -9.30
CA GLY A 10 -6.40 20.18 -10.31
C GLY A 10 -5.53 19.60 -11.45
N MET A 11 -5.52 18.28 -11.62
CA MET A 11 -4.82 17.62 -12.72
C MET A 11 -5.71 17.62 -13.96
N GLY A 12 -5.25 18.26 -15.03
CA GLY A 12 -5.91 18.26 -16.32
C GLY A 12 -6.12 16.84 -16.88
N GLU A 13 -6.88 16.69 -17.96
CA GLU A 13 -7.16 15.42 -18.65
C GLU A 13 -5.90 14.88 -19.42
N GLU A 14 -4.74 14.84 -18.78
CA GLU A 14 -3.60 14.15 -19.39
C GLU A 14 -3.80 12.63 -19.32
N ALA A 15 -3.47 11.95 -20.40
CA ALA A 15 -3.48 10.50 -20.46
C ALA A 15 -2.44 9.94 -19.46
N ASP A 16 -2.77 8.81 -18.83
CA ASP A 16 -1.79 8.15 -17.96
C ASP A 16 -0.47 7.88 -18.73
N PRO A 17 0.69 8.04 -18.08
CA PRO A 17 1.96 7.63 -18.66
C PRO A 17 1.94 6.17 -19.11
N PRO A 18 2.68 5.78 -20.17
CA PRO A 18 2.68 4.41 -20.68
C PRO A 18 2.95 3.33 -19.64
N GLU A 19 3.87 3.59 -18.71
CA GLU A 19 4.17 2.67 -17.61
C GLU A 19 2.99 2.48 -16.66
N VAL A 20 2.21 3.52 -16.41
CA VAL A 20 0.99 3.43 -15.57
C VAL A 20 -0.10 2.65 -16.28
N VAL A 21 -0.25 2.83 -17.59
CA VAL A 21 -1.20 2.07 -18.42
C VAL A 21 -0.85 0.59 -18.39
N GLU A 22 0.42 0.24 -18.59
CA GLU A 22 0.87 -1.16 -18.55
C GLU A 22 0.74 -1.76 -17.16
N ALA A 23 1.09 -1.02 -16.11
CA ALA A 23 0.91 -1.48 -14.73
C ALA A 23 -0.56 -1.77 -14.41
N LYS A 24 -1.49 -0.92 -14.85
CA LYS A 24 -2.94 -1.16 -14.71
C LYS A 24 -3.41 -2.38 -15.50
N ARG A 25 -2.85 -2.60 -16.70
CA ARG A 25 -3.15 -3.80 -17.51
C ARG A 25 -2.70 -5.07 -16.78
N ARG A 26 -1.50 -5.10 -16.21
CA ARG A 26 -0.99 -6.24 -15.40
C ARG A 26 -1.86 -6.49 -14.18
N MET A 27 -2.20 -5.44 -13.44
CA MET A 27 -3.14 -5.56 -12.31
C MET A 27 -4.49 -6.15 -12.72
N ALA A 28 -5.03 -5.77 -13.88
CA ALA A 28 -6.29 -6.33 -14.37
C ALA A 28 -6.21 -7.85 -14.63
N ILE A 29 -5.07 -8.33 -15.13
CA ILE A 29 -4.82 -9.77 -15.30
C ILE A 29 -4.72 -10.47 -13.93
N ASP A 30 -3.95 -9.93 -13.02
CA ASP A 30 -3.74 -10.48 -11.68
C ASP A 30 -5.00 -10.42 -10.81
N ALA A 31 -5.97 -9.56 -11.16
CA ALA A 31 -7.23 -9.46 -10.44
C ALA A 31 -8.09 -10.75 -10.49
N ALA A 32 -7.75 -11.69 -11.37
CA ALA A 32 -8.33 -13.03 -11.37
C ALA A 32 -7.98 -13.82 -10.09
N GLU A 33 -6.85 -13.51 -9.45
CA GLU A 33 -6.45 -14.11 -8.16
C GLU A 33 -6.95 -13.29 -6.97
N PRO A 34 -7.91 -13.80 -6.17
CA PRO A 34 -8.48 -13.06 -5.05
C PRO A 34 -7.46 -12.58 -4.01
N ARG A 35 -6.41 -13.38 -3.73
CA ARG A 35 -5.37 -13.01 -2.77
C ARG A 35 -4.59 -11.76 -3.21
N LYS A 36 -4.29 -11.62 -4.49
CA LYS A 36 -3.62 -10.44 -5.05
C LYS A 36 -4.50 -9.20 -4.89
N ARG A 37 -5.81 -9.30 -5.18
CA ARG A 37 -6.76 -8.21 -4.93
C ARG A 37 -6.76 -7.77 -3.46
N TYR A 38 -6.68 -8.73 -2.54
CA TYR A 38 -6.63 -8.41 -1.12
C TYR A 38 -5.38 -7.59 -0.75
N VAL A 39 -4.21 -7.93 -1.29
CA VAL A 39 -2.99 -7.14 -1.11
C VAL A 39 -3.18 -5.71 -1.63
N TRP A 40 -3.83 -5.54 -2.78
CA TRP A 40 -4.11 -4.20 -3.31
C TRP A 40 -5.09 -3.41 -2.44
N CYS A 41 -6.05 -4.07 -1.81
CA CYS A 41 -6.91 -3.40 -0.82
C CYS A 41 -6.12 -2.86 0.38
N VAL A 42 -5.08 -3.57 0.79
CA VAL A 42 -4.14 -3.08 1.84
C VAL A 42 -3.34 -1.89 1.35
N LEU A 43 -2.84 -1.93 0.12
CA LEU A 43 -2.02 -0.85 -0.45
C LEU A 43 -2.83 0.40 -0.80
N ALA A 44 -4.08 0.25 -1.19
CA ALA A 44 -4.95 1.34 -1.67
C ALA A 44 -5.11 2.50 -0.67
N ILE A 45 -4.93 2.24 0.63
CA ILE A 45 -5.10 3.25 1.68
C ILE A 45 -4.07 4.38 1.60
N SER A 46 -2.91 4.13 1.02
CA SER A 46 -1.82 5.11 0.92
C SER A 46 -1.51 5.55 -0.51
N THR A 47 -1.72 4.69 -1.49
CA THR A 47 -1.34 4.98 -2.87
C THR A 47 -2.41 5.83 -3.56
N SER A 48 -2.05 7.06 -3.93
CA SER A 48 -2.93 7.95 -4.70
C SER A 48 -3.25 7.39 -6.09
N GLU A 49 -2.27 6.71 -6.69
CA GLU A 49 -2.35 6.21 -8.07
C GLU A 49 -3.13 4.90 -8.19
N ARG A 50 -3.40 4.20 -7.08
CA ARG A 50 -4.03 2.86 -7.07
C ARG A 50 -3.34 1.88 -8.00
N VAL A 51 -2.03 2.01 -8.16
CA VAL A 51 -1.20 1.14 -8.98
C VAL A 51 -0.24 0.39 -8.07
N ASP A 52 -0.06 -0.89 -8.35
CA ASP A 52 0.89 -1.74 -7.62
C ASP A 52 2.33 -1.25 -7.88
N PRO A 53 3.08 -0.86 -6.83
CA PRO A 53 4.46 -0.41 -6.99
C PRO A 53 5.37 -1.47 -7.63
N GLY A 54 5.00 -2.76 -7.56
CA GLY A 54 5.72 -3.84 -8.22
C GLY A 54 5.74 -3.73 -9.76
N TYR A 55 4.82 -2.97 -10.33
CA TYR A 55 4.72 -2.74 -11.77
C TYR A 55 5.19 -1.36 -12.21
N LEU A 56 5.84 -0.60 -11.33
CA LEU A 56 6.41 0.72 -11.57
C LEU A 56 7.91 0.74 -11.19
N PRO A 57 8.82 0.22 -12.04
CA PRO A 57 10.22 -0.01 -11.68
C PRO A 57 10.99 1.23 -11.19
N GLU A 58 10.83 2.36 -11.87
CA GLU A 58 11.51 3.61 -11.48
C GLU A 58 11.01 4.13 -10.13
N PHE A 59 9.69 4.17 -9.95
CA PHE A 59 9.06 4.54 -8.68
C PHE A 59 9.48 3.58 -7.55
N ALA A 60 9.44 2.27 -7.80
CA ALA A 60 9.82 1.23 -6.85
C ALA A 60 11.28 1.36 -6.41
N SER A 61 12.20 1.54 -7.39
CA SER A 61 13.63 1.73 -7.11
C SER A 61 13.87 2.96 -6.25
N LYS A 62 13.24 4.08 -6.58
CA LYS A 62 13.32 5.31 -5.79
C LYS A 62 12.77 5.10 -4.37
N ALA A 63 11.58 4.52 -4.24
CA ALA A 63 10.96 4.28 -2.95
C ALA A 63 11.83 3.39 -2.05
N ILE A 64 12.30 2.25 -2.56
CA ILE A 64 13.11 1.30 -1.80
C ILE A 64 14.44 1.91 -1.39
N ARG A 65 15.15 2.58 -2.30
CA ARG A 65 16.51 3.07 -2.04
C ARG A 65 16.54 4.39 -1.28
N GLU A 66 15.68 5.35 -1.64
CA GLU A 66 15.73 6.70 -1.07
C GLU A 66 14.82 6.87 0.15
N TRP A 67 13.56 6.37 0.10
CA TRP A 67 12.61 6.57 1.21
C TRP A 67 12.81 5.56 2.34
N TYR A 68 13.12 4.31 1.98
CA TYR A 68 13.34 3.25 2.96
C TYR A 68 14.82 2.98 3.25
N GLY A 69 15.75 3.53 2.45
CA GLY A 69 17.19 3.36 2.64
C GLY A 69 17.70 1.93 2.43
N MET A 70 16.93 1.09 1.69
CA MET A 70 17.29 -0.32 1.47
C MET A 70 18.29 -0.43 0.34
N LYS A 71 19.53 -0.80 0.65
CA LYS A 71 20.63 -0.91 -0.31
C LYS A 71 20.90 -2.34 -0.77
N SER A 72 20.37 -3.35 -0.08
CA SER A 72 20.52 -4.75 -0.44
C SER A 72 19.22 -5.53 -0.24
N ARG A 73 19.14 -6.68 -0.92
CA ARG A 73 18.04 -7.64 -0.81
C ARG A 73 17.88 -8.15 0.63
N GLU A 74 18.98 -8.47 1.29
CA GLU A 74 19.00 -8.98 2.67
C GLU A 74 18.37 -7.96 3.61
N LYS A 75 18.76 -6.69 3.49
CA LYS A 75 18.21 -5.61 4.32
C LYS A 75 16.73 -5.39 4.06
N LEU A 76 16.30 -5.51 2.81
CA LEU A 76 14.88 -5.43 2.45
C LEU A 76 14.09 -6.57 3.11
N LEU A 77 14.55 -7.82 3.02
CA LEU A 77 13.90 -8.99 3.62
C LEU A 77 13.85 -8.90 5.15
N GLU A 78 14.91 -8.44 5.80
CA GLU A 78 14.92 -8.17 7.26
C GLU A 78 13.84 -7.19 7.66
N ASN A 79 13.68 -6.09 6.91
CA ASN A 79 12.68 -5.08 7.23
C ASN A 79 11.25 -5.55 6.94
N ILE A 80 11.04 -6.29 5.86
CA ILE A 80 9.74 -6.92 5.61
C ILE A 80 9.39 -7.86 6.76
N ALA A 81 10.32 -8.72 7.20
CA ALA A 81 10.11 -9.64 8.31
C ALA A 81 9.86 -8.90 9.64
N TYR A 82 10.58 -7.80 9.90
CA TYR A 82 10.38 -6.95 11.07
C TYR A 82 8.94 -6.43 11.15
N TYR A 83 8.41 -5.87 10.07
CA TYR A 83 7.04 -5.34 10.05
C TYR A 83 5.97 -6.44 10.04
N ILE A 84 6.23 -7.59 9.41
CA ILE A 84 5.34 -8.77 9.52
C ILE A 84 5.27 -9.25 10.97
N GLY A 85 6.36 -9.17 11.72
CA GLY A 85 6.42 -9.52 13.14
C GLY A 85 5.66 -8.58 14.08
N GLY A 86 5.20 -7.40 13.59
CA GLY A 86 4.44 -6.44 14.38
C GLY A 86 5.26 -5.73 15.45
N THR A 87 6.54 -5.51 15.20
CA THR A 87 7.47 -4.83 16.12
C THR A 87 7.67 -3.33 15.79
N GLY A 88 6.95 -2.83 14.80
CA GLY A 88 6.95 -1.43 14.37
C GLY A 88 6.06 -0.53 15.23
N SER A 89 5.04 0.13 14.64
CA SER A 89 4.17 1.06 15.33
C SER A 89 2.80 0.47 15.69
N THR A 90 2.01 0.15 14.67
CA THR A 90 0.72 -0.52 14.80
C THR A 90 0.57 -1.58 13.72
N PRO A 91 -0.16 -2.69 13.98
CA PRO A 91 -0.31 -3.76 13.00
C PRO A 91 -0.81 -3.28 11.62
N GLY A 92 -1.70 -2.29 11.56
CA GLY A 92 -2.25 -1.76 10.31
C GLY A 92 -1.22 -0.99 9.48
N TYR A 93 -0.45 -0.11 10.11
CA TYR A 93 0.59 0.65 9.42
C TYR A 93 1.79 -0.23 9.05
N ASP A 94 2.15 -1.17 9.93
CA ASP A 94 3.21 -2.15 9.67
C ASP A 94 2.85 -3.07 8.51
N ALA A 95 1.60 -3.54 8.44
CA ALA A 95 1.10 -4.36 7.33
C ALA A 95 1.20 -3.60 5.99
N PHE A 96 0.77 -2.33 5.95
CA PHE A 96 0.95 -1.51 4.76
C PHE A 96 2.43 -1.42 4.35
N ARG A 97 3.32 -1.09 5.30
CA ARG A 97 4.75 -0.94 5.02
C ARG A 97 5.38 -2.22 4.50
N ALA A 98 5.07 -3.36 5.13
CA ALA A 98 5.58 -4.66 4.69
C ALA A 98 5.07 -5.05 3.30
N ALA A 99 3.77 -4.88 3.03
CA ALA A 99 3.19 -5.16 1.71
C ALA A 99 3.78 -4.23 0.64
N PHE A 100 3.92 -2.94 0.93
CA PHE A 100 4.53 -1.98 0.03
C PHE A 100 5.98 -2.34 -0.29
N MET A 101 6.80 -2.63 0.74
CA MET A 101 8.20 -3.02 0.53
C MET A 101 8.34 -4.33 -0.23
N ALA A 102 7.46 -5.30 -0.01
CA ALA A 102 7.46 -6.55 -0.77
C ALA A 102 7.19 -6.29 -2.26
N ARG A 103 6.14 -5.54 -2.59
CA ARG A 103 5.79 -5.23 -3.98
C ARG A 103 6.80 -4.29 -4.64
N ALA A 104 7.20 -3.22 -3.96
CA ALA A 104 8.24 -2.32 -4.48
C ALA A 104 9.62 -3.01 -4.58
N GLY A 105 9.92 -3.98 -3.72
CA GLY A 105 11.12 -4.81 -3.83
C GLY A 105 11.20 -5.62 -5.13
N PHE A 106 10.06 -6.13 -5.60
CA PHE A 106 9.95 -6.74 -6.94
C PHE A 106 10.16 -5.70 -8.04
N GLY A 107 9.45 -4.58 -8.01
CA GLY A 107 9.62 -3.51 -9.01
C GLY A 107 11.05 -2.96 -9.07
N ALA A 108 11.76 -2.92 -7.94
CA ALA A 108 13.17 -2.51 -7.85
C ALA A 108 14.17 -3.60 -8.28
N GLY A 109 13.71 -4.79 -8.65
CA GLY A 109 14.56 -5.93 -9.05
C GLY A 109 15.33 -6.60 -7.89
N MET A 110 14.93 -6.35 -6.63
CA MET A 110 15.55 -6.97 -5.45
C MET A 110 14.90 -8.30 -5.06
N LEU A 111 13.65 -8.52 -5.43
CA LEU A 111 12.89 -9.75 -5.21
C LEU A 111 12.38 -10.30 -6.53
N SER A 112 12.23 -11.63 -6.63
CA SER A 112 11.41 -12.21 -7.68
C SER A 112 9.93 -11.88 -7.48
N GLU A 113 9.11 -12.08 -8.51
CA GLU A 113 7.66 -11.85 -8.41
C GLU A 113 7.04 -12.78 -7.36
N ASP A 114 7.42 -14.06 -7.36
CA ASP A 114 6.93 -15.07 -6.41
C ASP A 114 7.31 -14.73 -4.97
N GLU A 115 8.56 -14.36 -4.72
CA GLU A 115 9.02 -13.94 -3.38
C GLU A 115 8.24 -12.74 -2.86
N SER A 116 7.97 -11.79 -3.75
CA SER A 116 7.20 -10.59 -3.43
C SER A 116 5.75 -10.92 -3.06
N TRP A 117 5.08 -11.79 -3.85
CA TRP A 117 3.72 -12.22 -3.55
C TRP A 117 3.65 -13.06 -2.27
N ASP A 118 4.59 -13.98 -2.06
CA ASP A 118 4.65 -14.79 -0.84
C ASP A 118 4.81 -13.93 0.42
N ALA A 119 5.65 -12.90 0.37
CA ALA A 119 5.79 -11.94 1.45
C ALA A 119 4.50 -11.16 1.68
N ALA A 120 3.88 -10.64 0.62
CA ALA A 120 2.63 -9.90 0.70
C ALA A 120 1.45 -10.74 1.23
N PHE A 121 1.35 -12.01 0.84
CA PHE A 121 0.33 -12.92 1.38
C PHE A 121 0.53 -13.24 2.86
N ARG A 122 1.79 -13.33 3.34
CA ARG A 122 2.07 -13.44 4.79
C ARG A 122 1.60 -12.20 5.55
N VAL A 123 1.81 -11.01 5.00
CA VAL A 123 1.29 -9.77 5.58
C VAL A 123 -0.22 -9.82 5.75
N VAL A 124 -0.93 -10.20 4.69
CA VAL A 124 -2.39 -10.26 4.71
C VAL A 124 -2.91 -11.26 5.75
N ARG A 125 -2.31 -12.45 5.83
CA ARG A 125 -2.68 -13.44 6.86
C ARG A 125 -2.52 -12.88 8.29
N ASN A 126 -1.45 -12.14 8.56
CA ASN A 126 -1.24 -11.52 9.87
C ASN A 126 -2.23 -10.38 10.12
N LEU A 127 -2.49 -9.57 9.09
CA LEU A 127 -3.48 -8.49 9.16
C LEU A 127 -4.86 -9.02 9.60
N LYS A 128 -5.32 -10.12 9.01
CA LYS A 128 -6.60 -10.75 9.33
C LYS A 128 -6.68 -11.29 10.77
N ARG A 129 -5.55 -11.60 11.38
CA ARG A 129 -5.49 -11.96 12.81
C ARG A 129 -5.61 -10.75 13.73
N SER A 130 -5.20 -9.58 13.26
CA SER A 130 -5.14 -8.35 14.05
C SER A 130 -6.40 -7.51 13.95
N TYR A 131 -7.14 -7.61 12.85
CA TYR A 131 -8.31 -6.79 12.59
C TYR A 131 -9.49 -7.63 12.10
N PRO A 132 -10.73 -7.29 12.48
CA PRO A 132 -11.92 -8.01 12.06
C PRO A 132 -12.54 -7.46 10.76
N SER A 133 -12.14 -6.28 10.28
CA SER A 133 -12.72 -5.64 9.08
C SER A 133 -11.78 -4.62 8.44
N TRP A 134 -12.12 -4.18 7.21
CA TRP A 134 -11.42 -3.09 6.53
C TRP A 134 -11.43 -1.79 7.33
N ASP A 135 -12.53 -1.45 8.01
CA ASP A 135 -12.62 -0.23 8.81
C ASP A 135 -11.66 -0.27 10.01
N HIS A 136 -11.55 -1.42 10.67
CA HIS A 136 -10.58 -1.58 11.78
C HIS A 136 -9.14 -1.50 11.28
N TYR A 137 -8.85 -2.11 10.13
CA TYR A 137 -7.55 -1.96 9.48
C TYR A 137 -7.25 -0.49 9.15
N ALA A 138 -8.20 0.22 8.55
CA ALA A 138 -8.04 1.60 8.16
C ALA A 138 -7.74 2.53 9.35
N ASN A 139 -8.45 2.32 10.47
CA ASN A 139 -8.19 3.05 11.70
C ASN A 139 -6.79 2.74 12.26
N GLY A 140 -6.40 1.47 12.31
CA GLY A 140 -5.06 1.07 12.73
C GLY A 140 -3.94 1.62 11.83
N TYR A 141 -4.18 1.69 10.52
CA TYR A 141 -3.26 2.35 9.58
C TYR A 141 -3.14 3.85 9.90
N LEU A 142 -4.27 4.55 10.06
CA LEU A 142 -4.30 5.99 10.37
C LEU A 142 -3.53 6.29 11.66
N ASP A 143 -3.81 5.57 12.73
CA ASP A 143 -3.17 5.78 14.03
C ASP A 143 -1.65 5.55 13.96
N GLY A 144 -1.22 4.47 13.30
CA GLY A 144 0.19 4.18 13.13
C GLY A 144 0.91 5.18 12.23
N HIS A 145 0.27 5.62 11.14
CA HIS A 145 0.82 6.66 10.27
C HIS A 145 1.02 7.98 11.03
N LEU A 146 0.02 8.43 11.77
CA LEU A 146 0.12 9.68 12.54
C LEU A 146 1.16 9.58 13.66
N ALA A 147 1.25 8.45 14.36
CA ALA A 147 2.27 8.22 15.37
C ALA A 147 3.68 8.25 14.76
N PHE A 148 3.87 7.62 13.61
CA PHE A 148 5.13 7.66 12.87
C PHE A 148 5.50 9.10 12.47
N ARG A 149 4.56 9.86 11.88
CA ARG A 149 4.80 11.25 11.46
C ARG A 149 5.12 12.16 12.62
N LYS A 150 4.42 11.99 13.76
CA LYS A 150 4.71 12.71 15.00
C LYS A 150 6.14 12.44 15.51
N LYS A 151 6.57 11.18 15.45
CA LYS A 151 7.94 10.77 15.82
C LYS A 151 9.01 11.40 14.90
N GLN A 152 8.66 11.69 13.64
CA GLN A 152 9.53 12.40 12.69
C GLN A 152 9.57 13.93 12.94
N GLY A 153 8.83 14.46 13.90
CA GLY A 153 8.82 15.87 14.24
C GLY A 153 7.83 16.73 13.45
N ASP A 154 6.86 16.12 12.78
CA ASP A 154 5.83 16.88 12.07
C ASP A 154 4.97 17.69 13.03
N SER A 155 4.59 18.89 12.62
CA SER A 155 3.72 19.78 13.39
C SER A 155 2.28 19.23 13.48
N ASP A 156 1.53 19.67 14.49
CA ASP A 156 0.13 19.30 14.68
C ASP A 156 -0.71 19.66 13.43
N ASP A 157 -0.45 20.79 12.79
CA ASP A 157 -1.13 21.16 11.55
C ASP A 157 -0.83 20.19 10.40
N ALA A 158 0.40 19.70 10.29
CA ALA A 158 0.77 18.67 9.32
C ALA A 158 0.04 17.36 9.63
N LEU A 159 -0.01 16.95 10.89
CA LEU A 159 -0.73 15.74 11.33
C LEU A 159 -2.23 15.83 11.02
N GLN A 160 -2.85 17.00 11.22
CA GLN A 160 -4.26 17.21 10.85
C GLN A 160 -4.49 17.15 9.34
N ARG A 161 -3.56 17.66 8.51
CA ARG A 161 -3.64 17.50 7.05
C ARG A 161 -3.55 16.03 6.65
N TYR A 162 -2.59 15.26 7.19
CA TYR A 162 -2.49 13.81 6.94
C TYR A 162 -3.77 13.07 7.33
N ARG A 163 -4.30 13.36 8.51
CA ARG A 163 -5.56 12.77 8.99
C ARG A 163 -6.70 13.01 7.99
N ARG A 164 -6.93 14.25 7.57
CA ARG A 164 -7.99 14.56 6.59
C ARG A 164 -7.80 13.80 5.28
N ASN A 165 -6.59 13.80 4.75
CA ASN A 165 -6.28 13.14 3.47
C ASN A 165 -6.48 11.62 3.55
N ILE A 166 -6.09 10.99 4.66
CA ILE A 166 -6.27 9.54 4.84
C ILE A 166 -7.77 9.22 4.99
N LEU A 167 -8.51 9.96 5.80
CA LEU A 167 -9.95 9.76 5.97
C LEU A 167 -10.72 9.93 4.65
N GLU A 168 -10.36 10.90 3.84
CA GLU A 168 -10.96 11.08 2.51
C GLU A 168 -10.67 9.88 1.60
N ARG A 169 -9.44 9.36 1.59
CA ARG A 169 -9.11 8.14 0.86
C ARG A 169 -9.90 6.94 1.37
N GLN A 170 -10.03 6.78 2.68
CA GLN A 170 -10.82 5.69 3.27
C GLN A 170 -12.25 5.71 2.75
N ARG A 171 -12.90 6.87 2.69
CA ARG A 171 -14.26 7.01 2.14
C ARG A 171 -14.33 6.54 0.69
N ILE A 172 -13.37 6.96 -0.15
CA ILE A 172 -13.32 6.59 -1.56
C ILE A 172 -13.11 5.07 -1.70
N ILE A 173 -12.16 4.49 -0.95
CA ILE A 173 -11.84 3.07 -1.04
C ILE A 173 -13.01 2.22 -0.51
N ALA A 174 -13.64 2.64 0.57
CA ALA A 174 -14.80 1.96 1.16
C ALA A 174 -15.98 1.87 0.20
N SER A 175 -16.12 2.84 -0.72
CA SER A 175 -17.20 2.83 -1.72
C SER A 175 -16.80 2.21 -3.07
N THR A 176 -15.51 1.99 -3.35
CA THR A 176 -15.06 1.60 -4.70
C THR A 176 -14.22 0.33 -4.76
N VAL A 177 -13.36 0.08 -3.78
CA VAL A 177 -12.37 -1.02 -3.80
C VAL A 177 -12.77 -2.16 -2.88
N TRP A 178 -13.01 -1.86 -1.60
CA TRP A 178 -13.30 -2.86 -0.58
C TRP A 178 -14.59 -3.65 -0.81
N PRO A 179 -15.69 -3.10 -1.36
CA PRO A 179 -16.88 -3.90 -1.67
C PRO A 179 -16.64 -5.01 -2.68
N GLN A 180 -15.60 -4.88 -3.53
CA GLN A 180 -15.23 -5.90 -4.52
C GLN A 180 -14.32 -7.00 -3.93
N THR A 181 -13.88 -6.83 -2.69
CA THR A 181 -12.98 -7.76 -2.00
C THR A 181 -13.39 -7.82 -0.53
N PRO A 182 -14.42 -8.62 -0.19
CA PRO A 182 -14.90 -8.76 1.18
C PRO A 182 -13.75 -9.13 2.14
N TYR A 183 -13.76 -8.54 3.33
CA TYR A 183 -12.68 -8.76 4.31
C TYR A 183 -12.58 -10.23 4.74
N GLU A 184 -13.69 -10.94 4.78
CA GLU A 184 -13.81 -12.34 5.19
C GLU A 184 -13.25 -13.31 4.13
N MET A 185 -13.05 -12.85 2.90
CA MET A 185 -12.54 -13.67 1.80
C MET A 185 -11.27 -14.45 2.20
N PRO A 186 -11.16 -15.75 1.90
CA PRO A 186 -9.95 -16.54 2.19
C PRO A 186 -8.71 -16.00 1.46
N VAL A 187 -7.55 -15.99 2.14
CA VAL A 187 -6.27 -15.53 1.60
C VAL A 187 -5.13 -16.47 1.96
#